data_8bf5b1387dc27a169f5adc36ef9b112f
#
_entry.id   8bf5b1387dc27a169f5adc36ef9b112f
#
_cell.length_a   1.000
_cell.length_b   1.000
_cell.length_c   1.000
_cell.angle_alpha   90.00
_cell.angle_beta   90.00
_cell.angle_gamma   90.00
#
_symmetry.space_group_name_H-M   'P 1'
#
loop_
_entity.id
_entity.type
_entity.pdbx_description
1 polymer ?
#
loop_
_entity_poly.entity_id
_entity_poly.type
_entity_poly.pdbx_seq_one_letter_code
_entity_poly.pdbx_strand_id
1 'polypeptide(L)'
;MIWFALALITAAILFLWLANRQRRQAGLPAGRISYTDVGDWQPNHQALYDPQLGLAGKPDYLVYANGAPVPVEVKSGRTPTAPYDSHIIQLATYCYLVEVTTGKTPPYGLLRYPRETFEIDYTPELREELLTLVAEIRSHSRRRTPLERSHDNPRRCSGCGYREVCDQRLKL
;
A
#
# COMPACT_ATOMS: atom_id res chain seq x y z
N MET A 1 50.36 -0.77 6.68
CA MET A 1 49.29 -1.75 6.38
C MET A 1 48.16 -1.66 7.39
N ILE A 2 48.38 -1.58 8.70
CA ILE A 2 47.30 -1.51 9.73
C ILE A 2 46.40 -0.29 9.58
N TRP A 3 46.93 0.89 9.30
CA TRP A 3 46.18 2.11 9.09
C TRP A 3 45.26 2.06 7.87
N PHE A 4 45.69 1.39 6.81
CA PHE A 4 44.88 1.18 5.60
C PHE A 4 43.68 0.22 5.88
N ALA A 5 43.95 -0.85 6.63
CA ALA A 5 42.87 -1.77 7.07
C ALA A 5 41.85 -1.08 7.98
N LEU A 6 42.32 -0.25 8.92
CA LEU A 6 41.41 0.54 9.79
C LEU A 6 40.58 1.53 8.97
N ALA A 7 41.15 2.20 7.98
CA ALA A 7 40.43 3.11 7.10
C ALA A 7 39.35 2.39 6.28
N LEU A 8 39.62 1.19 5.79
CA LEU A 8 38.61 0.38 5.07
C LEU A 8 37.48 -0.09 5.98
N ILE A 9 37.80 -0.50 7.21
CA ILE A 9 36.79 -0.91 8.19
C ILE A 9 35.89 0.27 8.58
N THR A 10 36.44 1.44 8.85
CA THR A 10 35.62 2.63 9.17
C THR A 10 34.77 3.08 7.99
N ALA A 11 35.27 3.01 6.77
CA ALA A 11 34.50 3.31 5.57
C ALA A 11 33.35 2.31 5.37
N ALA A 12 33.60 1.01 5.60
CA ALA A 12 32.56 -0.03 5.52
C ALA A 12 31.45 0.18 6.59
N ILE A 13 31.85 0.49 7.83
CA ILE A 13 30.90 0.78 8.92
C ILE A 13 30.07 2.02 8.58
N LEU A 14 30.71 3.09 8.08
CA LEU A 14 30.01 4.31 7.68
C LEU A 14 29.04 4.04 6.53
N PHE A 15 29.45 3.26 5.54
CA PHE A 15 28.60 2.87 4.41
C PHE A 15 27.39 2.06 4.87
N LEU A 16 27.58 1.06 5.74
CA LEU A 16 26.51 0.27 6.32
C LEU A 16 25.56 1.13 7.17
N TRP A 17 26.10 2.09 7.92
CA TRP A 17 25.31 3.02 8.70
C TRP A 17 24.47 3.95 7.82
N LEU A 18 25.06 4.51 6.74
CA LEU A 18 24.35 5.32 5.76
C LEU A 18 23.27 4.52 5.02
N ALA A 19 23.57 3.29 4.59
CA ALA A 19 22.61 2.40 3.96
C ALA A 19 21.43 2.08 4.90
N ASN A 20 21.73 1.81 6.17
CA ASN A 20 20.68 1.54 7.18
C ASN A 20 19.87 2.80 7.52
N ARG A 21 20.51 3.98 7.53
CA ARG A 21 19.82 5.26 7.68
C ARG A 21 18.88 5.55 6.51
N GLN A 22 19.31 5.30 5.27
CA GLN A 22 18.47 5.44 4.08
C GLN A 22 17.28 4.47 4.11
N ARG A 23 17.49 3.21 4.55
CA ARG A 23 16.41 2.24 4.76
C ARG A 23 15.39 2.71 5.80
N ARG A 24 15.86 3.26 6.93
CA ARG A 24 14.99 3.83 7.96
C ARG A 24 14.21 5.07 7.46
N GLN A 25 14.85 5.89 6.62
CA GLN A 25 14.18 7.05 6.01
C GLN A 25 13.14 6.63 4.94
N ALA A 26 13.38 5.50 4.25
CA ALA A 26 12.40 4.89 3.36
C ALA A 26 11.22 4.25 4.13
N GLY A 27 11.33 4.10 5.47
CA GLY A 27 10.27 3.54 6.32
C GLY A 27 9.95 2.07 6.02
N LEU A 28 10.85 1.38 5.30
CA LEU A 28 10.68 -0.02 4.99
C LEU A 28 11.05 -0.87 6.21
N PRO A 29 10.29 -1.95 6.52
CA PRO A 29 10.61 -2.85 7.63
C PRO A 29 11.99 -3.49 7.42
N ALA A 30 12.64 -3.89 8.52
CA ALA A 30 13.84 -4.70 8.50
C ALA A 30 13.49 -6.11 8.00
N GLY A 31 13.38 -6.28 6.69
CA GLY A 31 13.00 -7.54 6.06
C GLY A 31 13.60 -7.66 4.66
N ARG A 32 13.46 -8.82 4.06
CA ARG A 32 13.89 -9.08 2.69
C ARG A 32 12.86 -8.45 1.74
N ILE A 33 13.27 -7.45 0.95
CA ILE A 33 12.44 -6.91 -0.13
C ILE A 33 12.40 -7.96 -1.24
N SER A 34 11.21 -8.45 -1.61
CA SER A 34 11.06 -9.61 -2.50
C SER A 34 11.43 -9.36 -3.97
N TYR A 35 11.74 -8.13 -4.35
CA TYR A 35 12.02 -7.75 -5.74
C TYR A 35 13.41 -7.17 -5.98
N THR A 36 14.32 -7.37 -5.04
CA THR A 36 15.73 -7.03 -5.21
C THR A 36 16.62 -8.26 -5.07
N ASP A 37 16.46 -9.25 -5.91
CA ASP A 37 17.62 -9.98 -6.30
C ASP A 37 18.24 -9.18 -7.45
N VAL A 38 19.41 -8.60 -7.14
CA VAL A 38 20.32 -7.96 -8.08
C VAL A 38 19.90 -6.58 -8.64
N GLY A 39 20.24 -5.53 -7.94
CA GLY A 39 20.85 -4.34 -8.53
C GLY A 39 19.95 -3.27 -9.16
N ASP A 40 18.75 -3.56 -9.59
CA ASP A 40 17.82 -2.59 -10.15
C ASP A 40 16.48 -2.62 -9.44
N TRP A 41 16.08 -1.48 -8.87
CA TRP A 41 14.75 -1.24 -8.34
C TRP A 41 13.73 -1.28 -9.48
N GLN A 42 13.37 -2.46 -9.93
CA GLN A 42 12.27 -2.62 -10.88
C GLN A 42 10.96 -2.59 -10.10
N PRO A 43 10.01 -1.69 -10.46
CA PRO A 43 8.67 -1.72 -9.89
C PRO A 43 8.09 -3.12 -10.06
N ASN A 44 7.37 -3.62 -9.06
CA ASN A 44 6.65 -4.87 -9.22
C ASN A 44 5.70 -4.78 -10.41
N HIS A 45 6.00 -5.50 -11.49
CA HIS A 45 5.20 -5.47 -12.70
C HIS A 45 4.02 -6.44 -12.68
N GLN A 46 3.95 -7.35 -11.69
CA GLN A 46 2.89 -8.33 -11.59
C GLN A 46 1.78 -7.85 -10.65
N ALA A 47 0.59 -7.62 -11.20
CA ALA A 47 -0.60 -7.44 -10.41
C ALA A 47 -0.99 -8.76 -9.74
N LEU A 48 -1.39 -8.71 -8.49
CA LEU A 48 -2.05 -9.81 -7.80
C LEU A 48 -3.51 -9.85 -8.26
N TYR A 49 -4.07 -11.03 -8.42
CA TYR A 49 -5.42 -11.19 -8.92
C TYR A 49 -6.15 -12.35 -8.22
N ASP A 50 -7.37 -12.06 -7.78
CA ASP A 50 -8.33 -13.06 -7.30
C ASP A 50 -9.46 -13.21 -8.31
N PRO A 51 -9.55 -14.35 -9.01
CA PRO A 51 -10.60 -14.61 -9.99
C PRO A 51 -12.00 -14.80 -9.35
N GLN A 52 -12.09 -15.18 -8.07
CA GLN A 52 -13.36 -15.44 -7.40
C GLN A 52 -14.09 -14.12 -7.13
N LEU A 53 -13.39 -13.14 -6.61
CA LEU A 53 -13.92 -11.80 -6.36
C LEU A 53 -13.69 -10.84 -7.53
N GLY A 54 -12.93 -11.21 -8.55
CA GLY A 54 -12.55 -10.32 -9.64
C GLY A 54 -11.78 -9.10 -9.15
N LEU A 55 -11.01 -9.27 -8.08
CA LEU A 55 -10.17 -8.23 -7.51
C LEU A 55 -8.77 -8.29 -8.12
N ALA A 56 -8.25 -7.14 -8.50
CA ALA A 56 -6.87 -6.99 -8.93
C ALA A 56 -6.22 -5.84 -8.15
N GLY A 57 -4.96 -5.99 -7.83
CA GLY A 57 -4.21 -4.96 -7.15
C GLY A 57 -2.71 -5.16 -7.33
N LYS A 58 -1.97 -4.05 -7.26
CA LYS A 58 -0.53 -4.06 -7.42
C LYS A 58 0.06 -3.19 -6.32
N PRO A 59 0.50 -3.79 -5.20
CA PRO A 59 1.25 -3.06 -4.19
C PRO A 59 2.55 -2.52 -4.81
N ASP A 60 3.02 -1.37 -4.35
CA ASP A 60 4.29 -0.80 -4.81
C ASP A 60 5.46 -1.72 -4.48
N TYR A 61 5.42 -2.35 -3.27
CA TYR A 61 6.42 -3.31 -2.83
C TYR A 61 5.77 -4.46 -2.06
N LEU A 62 6.45 -5.62 -2.08
CA LEU A 62 6.24 -6.69 -1.11
C LEU A 62 7.55 -6.88 -0.34
N VAL A 63 7.49 -6.83 0.98
CA VAL A 63 8.61 -7.13 1.86
C VAL A 63 8.29 -8.36 2.69
N TYR A 64 9.31 -9.10 3.12
CA TYR A 64 9.09 -10.25 3.99
C TYR A 64 9.46 -9.91 5.42
N ALA A 65 8.51 -10.08 6.31
CA ALA A 65 8.70 -9.98 7.74
C ALA A 65 8.37 -11.33 8.39
N ASN A 66 9.33 -11.94 9.07
CA ASN A 66 9.17 -13.25 9.73
C ASN A 66 8.62 -14.36 8.81
N GLY A 67 9.01 -14.33 7.54
CA GLY A 67 8.60 -15.32 6.53
C GLY A 67 7.18 -15.11 5.95
N ALA A 68 6.46 -14.07 6.37
CA ALA A 68 5.21 -13.64 5.75
C ALA A 68 5.44 -12.46 4.81
N PRO A 69 4.80 -12.43 3.63
CA PRO A 69 4.85 -11.28 2.73
C PRO A 69 3.97 -10.15 3.30
N VAL A 70 4.50 -8.93 3.31
CA VAL A 70 3.84 -7.72 3.80
C VAL A 70 3.75 -6.72 2.64
N PRO A 71 2.56 -6.31 2.21
CA PRO A 71 2.41 -5.32 1.16
C PRO A 71 2.74 -3.91 1.68
N VAL A 72 3.38 -3.12 0.81
CA VAL A 72 3.73 -1.72 1.07
C VAL A 72 3.14 -0.87 -0.04
N GLU A 73 2.43 0.16 0.35
CA GLU A 73 1.87 1.18 -0.54
C GLU A 73 2.51 2.54 -0.24
N VAL A 74 3.03 3.19 -1.26
CA VAL A 74 3.71 4.50 -1.15
C VAL A 74 2.79 5.61 -1.62
N LYS A 75 2.63 6.64 -0.80
CA LYS A 75 1.83 7.82 -1.09
C LYS A 75 2.71 9.04 -1.23
N SER A 76 2.64 9.71 -2.38
CA SER A 76 3.45 10.91 -2.68
C SER A 76 2.84 12.21 -2.13
N GLY A 77 1.61 12.17 -1.65
CA GLY A 77 0.89 13.35 -1.16
C GLY A 77 1.35 13.83 0.22
N ARG A 78 0.62 14.81 0.77
CA ARG A 78 0.86 15.31 2.13
C ARG A 78 0.69 14.18 3.14
N THR A 79 1.61 14.08 4.10
CA THR A 79 1.48 13.16 5.24
C THR A 79 0.32 13.60 6.13
N PRO A 80 -0.73 12.78 6.29
CA PRO A 80 -1.82 13.08 7.22
C PRO A 80 -1.41 12.75 8.67
N THR A 81 -2.19 13.22 9.65
CA THR A 81 -2.03 12.84 11.07
C THR A 81 -2.47 11.41 11.36
N ALA A 82 -3.38 10.88 10.53
CA ALA A 82 -3.80 9.48 10.54
C ALA A 82 -4.09 9.06 9.09
N PRO A 83 -3.90 7.79 8.73
CA PRO A 83 -4.18 7.30 7.39
C PRO A 83 -5.64 7.55 6.98
N TYR A 84 -5.86 7.83 5.69
CA TYR A 84 -7.22 7.94 5.16
C TYR A 84 -7.85 6.55 5.02
N ASP A 85 -9.14 6.42 5.31
CA ASP A 85 -9.89 5.15 5.20
C ASP A 85 -9.73 4.51 3.81
N SER A 86 -9.76 5.32 2.75
CA SER A 86 -9.53 4.83 1.37
C SER A 86 -8.16 4.19 1.16
N HIS A 87 -7.12 4.68 1.85
CA HIS A 87 -5.79 4.10 1.79
C HIS A 87 -5.69 2.82 2.64
N ILE A 88 -6.40 2.78 3.79
CA ILE A 88 -6.49 1.57 4.63
C ILE A 88 -7.18 0.45 3.84
N ILE A 89 -8.32 0.73 3.21
CA ILE A 89 -9.05 -0.26 2.39
C ILE A 89 -8.24 -0.71 1.17
N GLN A 90 -7.51 0.20 0.53
CA GLN A 90 -6.57 -0.17 -0.55
C GLN A 90 -5.50 -1.14 -0.05
N LEU A 91 -4.89 -0.85 1.10
CA LEU A 91 -3.87 -1.71 1.69
C LEU A 91 -4.46 -3.05 2.14
N ALA A 92 -5.66 -3.05 2.74
CA ALA A 92 -6.39 -4.27 3.09
C ALA A 92 -6.67 -5.15 1.86
N THR A 93 -6.99 -4.51 0.70
CA THR A 93 -7.12 -5.23 -0.58
C THR A 93 -5.82 -5.92 -0.98
N TYR A 94 -4.68 -5.27 -0.80
CA TYR A 94 -3.38 -5.89 -1.09
C TYR A 94 -3.05 -7.03 -0.12
N CYS A 95 -3.36 -6.86 1.18
CA CYS A 95 -3.19 -7.95 2.16
C CYS A 95 -4.05 -9.17 1.77
N TYR A 96 -5.31 -8.95 1.41
CA TYR A 96 -6.21 -10.00 0.94
C TYR A 96 -5.67 -10.69 -0.32
N LEU A 97 -5.22 -9.92 -1.32
CA LEU A 97 -4.65 -10.47 -2.54
C LEU A 97 -3.38 -11.28 -2.29
N VAL A 98 -2.51 -10.82 -1.38
CA VAL A 98 -1.34 -11.59 -0.93
C VAL A 98 -1.78 -12.90 -0.27
N GLU A 99 -2.77 -12.85 0.64
CA GLU A 99 -3.32 -14.05 1.30
C GLU A 99 -3.77 -15.09 0.28
N VAL A 100 -4.63 -14.69 -0.68
CA VAL A 100 -5.21 -15.65 -1.64
C VAL A 100 -4.23 -16.13 -2.71
N THR A 101 -3.25 -15.32 -3.08
CA THR A 101 -2.28 -15.69 -4.12
C THR A 101 -1.09 -16.48 -3.58
N THR A 102 -0.71 -16.28 -2.32
CA THR A 102 0.46 -16.93 -1.72
C THR A 102 0.10 -17.99 -0.69
N GLY A 103 -1.15 -18.06 -0.24
CA GLY A 103 -1.59 -18.91 0.86
C GLY A 103 -1.05 -18.48 2.25
N LYS A 104 -0.45 -17.29 2.34
CA LYS A 104 0.11 -16.74 3.59
C LYS A 104 -0.58 -15.43 3.93
N THR A 105 -1.24 -15.38 5.08
CA THR A 105 -1.89 -14.17 5.58
C THR A 105 -0.85 -13.19 6.11
N PRO A 106 -0.76 -11.97 5.54
CA PRO A 106 0.07 -10.91 6.13
C PRO A 106 -0.45 -10.52 7.51
N PRO A 107 0.41 -10.32 8.52
CA PRO A 107 -0.04 -9.82 9.81
C PRO A 107 -0.46 -8.34 9.76
N TYR A 108 0.12 -7.58 8.85
CA TYR A 108 -0.14 -6.16 8.63
C TYR A 108 0.25 -5.76 7.20
N GLY A 109 -0.08 -4.54 6.82
CA GLY A 109 0.46 -3.85 5.65
C GLY A 109 1.07 -2.50 6.05
N LEU A 110 1.81 -1.87 5.14
CA LEU A 110 2.49 -0.60 5.38
C LEU A 110 2.02 0.49 4.41
N LEU A 111 1.59 1.63 4.97
CA LEU A 111 1.34 2.86 4.22
C LEU A 111 2.51 3.82 4.42
N ARG A 112 3.30 4.03 3.39
CA ARG A 112 4.43 4.94 3.40
C ARG A 112 4.06 6.30 2.83
N TYR A 113 4.03 7.32 3.69
CA TYR A 113 3.95 8.72 3.30
C TYR A 113 5.34 9.39 3.35
N PRO A 114 5.52 10.60 2.80
CA PRO A 114 6.84 11.24 2.72
C PRO A 114 7.57 11.40 4.06
N ARG A 115 6.84 11.56 5.16
CA ARG A 115 7.41 11.81 6.50
C ARG A 115 7.14 10.73 7.51
N GLU A 116 6.21 9.79 7.23
CA GLU A 116 5.78 8.79 8.20
C GLU A 116 5.35 7.50 7.50
N THR A 117 5.53 6.39 8.20
CA THR A 117 5.02 5.07 7.78
C THR A 117 4.07 4.57 8.83
N PHE A 118 2.85 4.26 8.41
CA PHE A 118 1.84 3.67 9.27
C PHE A 118 1.79 2.17 9.01
N GLU A 119 1.86 1.40 10.09
CA GLU A 119 1.57 -0.03 10.10
C GLU A 119 0.07 -0.21 10.36
N ILE A 120 -0.58 -0.96 9.50
CA ILE A 120 -2.02 -1.24 9.58
C ILE A 120 -2.19 -2.74 9.77
N ASP A 121 -2.64 -3.14 10.96
CA ASP A 121 -2.91 -4.53 11.26
C ASP A 121 -3.97 -5.10 10.31
N TYR A 122 -3.67 -6.25 9.70
CA TYR A 122 -4.64 -6.95 8.86
C TYR A 122 -5.44 -7.93 9.72
N THR A 123 -6.40 -7.35 10.45
CA THR A 123 -7.27 -8.11 11.36
C THR A 123 -8.42 -8.82 10.63
N PRO A 124 -9.03 -9.85 11.24
CA PRO A 124 -10.25 -10.47 10.70
C PRO A 124 -11.37 -9.45 10.44
N GLU A 125 -11.52 -8.45 11.30
CA GLU A 125 -12.54 -7.39 11.18
C GLU A 125 -12.28 -6.52 9.95
N LEU A 126 -11.04 -6.08 9.73
CA LEU A 126 -10.68 -5.28 8.55
C LEU A 126 -10.86 -6.10 7.25
N ARG A 127 -10.55 -7.39 7.31
CA ARG A 127 -10.80 -8.32 6.19
C ARG A 127 -12.30 -8.44 5.88
N GLU A 128 -13.14 -8.58 6.90
CA GLU A 128 -14.60 -8.68 6.75
C GLU A 128 -15.19 -7.37 6.21
N GLU A 129 -14.75 -6.22 6.72
CA GLU A 129 -15.12 -4.90 6.20
C GLU A 129 -14.81 -4.77 4.70
N LEU A 130 -13.60 -5.15 4.28
CA LEU A 130 -13.24 -5.17 2.87
C LEU A 130 -14.17 -6.05 2.04
N LEU A 131 -14.42 -7.29 2.49
CA LEU A 131 -15.27 -8.25 1.74
C LEU A 131 -16.71 -7.75 1.64
N THR A 132 -17.22 -7.13 2.69
CA THR A 132 -18.56 -6.51 2.72
C THR A 132 -18.63 -5.38 1.70
N LEU A 133 -17.65 -4.48 1.67
CA LEU A 133 -17.56 -3.39 0.71
C LEU A 133 -17.49 -3.91 -0.74
N VAL A 134 -16.70 -4.94 -1.00
CA VAL A 134 -16.62 -5.58 -2.33
C VAL A 134 -17.96 -6.17 -2.73
N ALA A 135 -18.66 -6.87 -1.82
CA ALA A 135 -19.97 -7.44 -2.08
C ALA A 135 -20.99 -6.33 -2.39
N GLU A 136 -20.97 -5.23 -1.66
CA GLU A 136 -21.83 -4.06 -1.89
C GLU A 136 -21.58 -3.45 -3.26
N ILE A 137 -20.33 -3.15 -3.62
CA ILE A 137 -19.94 -2.62 -4.94
C ILE A 137 -20.45 -3.54 -6.06
N ARG A 138 -20.28 -4.84 -5.93
CA ARG A 138 -20.75 -5.82 -6.92
C ARG A 138 -22.26 -5.88 -7.00
N SER A 139 -22.97 -5.78 -5.88
CA SER A 139 -24.43 -5.73 -5.86
C SER A 139 -24.95 -4.51 -6.62
N HIS A 140 -24.34 -3.36 -6.41
CA HIS A 140 -24.70 -2.12 -7.11
C HIS A 140 -24.32 -2.17 -8.59
N SER A 141 -23.18 -2.73 -8.96
CA SER A 141 -22.78 -2.89 -10.36
C SER A 141 -23.71 -3.78 -11.17
N ARG A 142 -24.41 -4.70 -10.53
CA ARG A 142 -25.43 -5.57 -11.17
C ARG A 142 -26.80 -4.89 -11.30
N ARG A 143 -27.08 -3.87 -10.50
CA ARG A 143 -28.30 -3.10 -10.58
C ARG A 143 -28.16 -2.06 -11.69
N ARG A 144 -29.14 -1.99 -12.59
CA ARG A 144 -29.17 -0.95 -13.64
C ARG A 144 -29.69 0.40 -13.14
N THR A 145 -29.85 0.58 -11.84
CA THR A 145 -30.28 1.85 -11.22
C THR A 145 -29.07 2.76 -11.05
N PRO A 146 -29.19 4.04 -11.42
CA PRO A 146 -28.14 5.02 -11.14
C PRO A 146 -27.78 5.05 -9.65
N LEU A 147 -26.51 5.17 -9.36
CA LEU A 147 -26.02 5.32 -7.98
C LEU A 147 -26.16 6.79 -7.56
N GLU A 148 -26.66 7.00 -6.37
CA GLU A 148 -26.63 8.31 -5.74
C GLU A 148 -25.20 8.68 -5.33
N ARG A 149 -24.89 9.99 -5.34
CA ARG A 149 -23.60 10.45 -4.82
C ARG A 149 -23.48 10.11 -3.33
N SER A 150 -22.28 9.74 -2.92
CA SER A 150 -22.00 9.33 -1.54
C SER A 150 -21.66 10.49 -0.58
N HIS A 151 -21.86 11.75 -0.98
CA HIS A 151 -21.49 12.93 -0.19
C HIS A 151 -22.33 14.16 -0.54
N ASP A 152 -22.45 15.08 0.44
CA ASP A 152 -23.09 16.39 0.27
C ASP A 152 -22.07 17.56 0.38
N ASN A 153 -20.79 17.27 0.15
CA ASN A 153 -19.72 18.25 0.25
C ASN A 153 -19.27 18.74 -1.14
N PRO A 154 -19.57 20.03 -1.52
CA PRO A 154 -19.18 20.57 -2.83
C PRO A 154 -17.66 20.54 -3.09
N ARG A 155 -16.83 20.62 -2.04
CA ARG A 155 -15.37 20.55 -2.17
C ARG A 155 -14.89 19.19 -2.70
N ARG A 156 -15.63 18.11 -2.43
CA ARG A 156 -15.33 16.80 -3.03
C ARG A 156 -15.57 16.80 -4.53
N CYS A 157 -16.59 17.53 -5.00
CA CYS A 157 -16.84 17.67 -6.43
C CYS A 157 -15.73 18.42 -7.16
N SER A 158 -15.07 19.41 -6.53
CA SER A 158 -14.00 20.19 -7.18
C SER A 158 -12.78 19.34 -7.52
N GLY A 159 -12.48 18.31 -6.73
CA GLY A 159 -11.36 17.37 -6.97
C GLY A 159 -11.79 16.03 -7.58
N CYS A 160 -13.06 15.88 -7.97
CA CYS A 160 -13.59 14.60 -8.45
C CYS A 160 -13.27 14.40 -9.94
N GLY A 161 -12.69 13.25 -10.30
CA GLY A 161 -12.41 12.89 -11.70
C GLY A 161 -13.65 12.70 -12.57
N TYR A 162 -14.83 12.50 -11.97
CA TYR A 162 -16.11 12.37 -12.67
C TYR A 162 -16.90 13.68 -12.75
N ARG A 163 -16.34 14.80 -12.31
CA ARG A 163 -17.05 16.08 -12.19
C ARG A 163 -17.76 16.49 -13.47
N GLU A 164 -17.13 16.32 -14.62
CA GLU A 164 -17.65 16.80 -15.92
C GLU A 164 -18.84 15.98 -16.41
N VAL A 165 -18.94 14.71 -16.01
CA VAL A 165 -20.00 13.78 -16.42
C VAL A 165 -21.01 13.49 -15.33
N CYS A 166 -20.84 14.07 -14.12
CA CYS A 166 -21.73 13.83 -12.99
C CYS A 166 -22.94 14.74 -13.05
N ASP A 167 -24.13 14.16 -13.19
CA ASP A 167 -25.44 14.82 -13.15
C ASP A 167 -25.84 15.31 -11.74
N GLN A 168 -25.24 14.73 -10.70
CA GLN A 168 -25.47 15.05 -9.28
C GLN A 168 -24.40 16.01 -8.70
N ARG A 169 -23.64 16.64 -9.55
CA ARG A 169 -22.59 17.57 -9.16
C ARG A 169 -23.11 18.74 -8.32
N LEU A 170 -22.51 18.96 -7.15
CA LEU A 170 -22.80 20.11 -6.31
C LEU A 170 -22.06 21.35 -6.84
N LYS A 171 -22.75 22.51 -6.82
CA LYS A 171 -22.15 23.80 -7.12
C LYS A 171 -21.45 24.33 -5.87
N LEU A 172 -20.27 24.96 -6.05
CA LEU A 172 -19.54 25.69 -5.01
C LEU A 172 -20.27 27.00 -4.72
#